data_c4bddaf8ece5683e46faf0056d2df898
#
_entry.id   c4bddaf8ece5683e46faf0056d2df898
#
_cell.length_a   1.000
_cell.length_b   1.000
_cell.length_c   1.000
_cell.angle_alpha   90.00
_cell.angle_beta   90.00
_cell.angle_gamma   90.00
#
_symmetry.space_group_name_H-M   'P 1'
#
loop_
_entity.id
_entity.type
_entity.pdbx_description
1 polymer ?
#
loop_
_entity_poly.entity_id
_entity_poly.type
_entity_poly.pdbx_seq_one_letter_code
_entity_poly.pdbx_strand_id
1 'polypeptide(L)'
;LPISFIGNRVGVWGLLKVIDSMRKYDLNVDEIDKLTGPVIGRPKSATFRTSDVVGLDTLVKVANNLYAGLPNDEGREMFKLPDTVNKLEQNKWLGDKTGQGFYKKSKNAKGETEILTLDLKTFEYQPKAKAKFATLETTKTIDNLKDRYKVLLAGKDKAGDFYRDMFFDLFKYVSNRIPEISDELFRIDDAVSGGFGWDLGPFETWDGV
;
A
#
# COMPACT_ATOMS: atom_id res chain seq x y z
N LEU A 1 12.03 -10.17 13.98
CA LEU A 1 10.63 -9.95 14.26
C LEU A 1 9.90 -11.28 14.12
N PRO A 2 8.96 -11.62 15.03
CA PRO A 2 8.22 -12.87 14.93
C PRO A 2 7.47 -12.94 13.61
N ILE A 3 7.57 -14.07 12.92
CA ILE A 3 6.85 -14.35 11.66
C ILE A 3 5.33 -14.34 11.88
N SER A 4 4.91 -14.62 13.11
CA SER A 4 3.53 -14.59 13.59
C SER A 4 2.98 -13.19 13.92
N PHE A 5 3.76 -12.11 13.74
CA PHE A 5 3.24 -10.76 14.00
C PHE A 5 2.22 -10.37 12.93
N ILE A 6 0.95 -10.44 13.30
CA ILE A 6 -0.21 -10.30 12.41
C ILE A 6 -0.11 -9.04 11.54
N GLY A 7 0.15 -7.87 12.17
CA GLY A 7 0.27 -6.60 11.47
C GLY A 7 1.31 -6.62 10.37
N ASN A 8 2.52 -7.15 10.64
CA ASN A 8 3.57 -7.24 9.61
C ASN A 8 3.16 -8.17 8.45
N ARG A 9 2.59 -9.34 8.77
CA ARG A 9 2.20 -10.30 7.73
C ARG A 9 1.12 -9.73 6.81
N VAL A 10 0.02 -9.26 7.40
CA VAL A 10 -1.12 -8.71 6.63
C VAL A 10 -0.77 -7.36 5.99
N GLY A 11 -0.12 -6.46 6.74
CA GLY A 11 0.22 -5.13 6.26
C GLY A 11 1.25 -5.14 5.14
N VAL A 12 2.32 -5.94 5.25
CA VAL A 12 3.33 -6.05 4.17
C VAL A 12 2.76 -6.77 2.96
N TRP A 13 1.94 -7.83 3.16
CA TRP A 13 1.24 -8.49 2.06
C TRP A 13 0.36 -7.49 1.30
N GLY A 14 -0.45 -6.71 2.02
CA GLY A 14 -1.31 -5.68 1.44
C GLY A 14 -0.53 -4.58 0.71
N LEU A 15 0.62 -4.15 1.24
CA LEU A 15 1.48 -3.17 0.58
C LEU A 15 2.05 -3.70 -0.74
N LEU A 16 2.54 -4.93 -0.74
CA LEU A 16 3.08 -5.56 -1.95
C LEU A 16 1.98 -5.86 -2.98
N LYS A 17 0.76 -6.22 -2.54
CA LYS A 17 -0.41 -6.34 -3.40
C LYS A 17 -0.76 -4.99 -4.07
N VAL A 18 -0.64 -3.87 -3.36
CA VAL A 18 -0.83 -2.54 -3.95
C VAL A 18 0.17 -2.30 -5.09
N ILE A 19 1.45 -2.68 -4.91
CA ILE A 19 2.47 -2.54 -5.95
C ILE A 19 2.17 -3.46 -7.14
N ASP A 20 1.70 -4.67 -6.91
CA ASP A 20 1.29 -5.60 -7.96
C ASP A 20 0.11 -5.04 -8.76
N SER A 21 -0.95 -4.60 -8.09
CA SER A 21 -2.13 -3.99 -8.72
C SER A 21 -1.78 -2.69 -9.45
N MET A 22 -0.84 -1.88 -8.93
CA MET A 22 -0.32 -0.71 -9.62
C MET A 22 0.23 -1.05 -11.01
N ARG A 23 1.02 -2.12 -11.11
CA ARG A 23 1.60 -2.59 -12.38
C ARG A 23 0.52 -3.12 -13.31
N LYS A 24 -0.43 -3.90 -12.78
CA LYS A 24 -1.55 -4.48 -13.53
C LYS A 24 -2.44 -3.42 -14.19
N TYR A 25 -2.69 -2.31 -13.50
CA TYR A 25 -3.57 -1.23 -13.99
C TYR A 25 -2.82 -0.04 -14.57
N ASP A 26 -1.50 -0.16 -14.74
CA ASP A 26 -0.65 0.90 -15.29
C ASP A 26 -0.88 2.26 -14.59
N LEU A 27 -0.73 2.22 -13.26
CA LEU A 27 -0.81 3.38 -12.38
C LEU A 27 0.60 3.84 -11.97
N ASN A 28 0.77 5.11 -11.64
CA ASN A 28 2.02 5.65 -11.12
C ASN A 28 1.98 5.83 -9.59
N VAL A 29 3.11 6.20 -9.00
CA VAL A 29 3.29 6.38 -7.55
C VAL A 29 2.31 7.41 -6.96
N ASP A 30 2.11 8.56 -7.63
CA ASP A 30 1.19 9.60 -7.16
C ASP A 30 -0.27 9.16 -7.23
N GLU A 31 -0.63 8.40 -8.26
CA GLU A 31 -1.97 7.81 -8.40
C GLU A 31 -2.25 6.82 -7.29
N ILE A 32 -1.31 5.94 -7.00
CA ILE A 32 -1.44 4.96 -5.90
C ILE A 32 -1.57 5.66 -4.54
N ASP A 33 -0.73 6.63 -4.23
CA ASP A 33 -0.85 7.32 -2.94
C ASP A 33 -2.15 8.13 -2.85
N LYS A 34 -2.70 8.59 -3.97
CA LYS A 34 -4.04 9.17 -4.01
C LYS A 34 -5.15 8.16 -3.71
N LEU A 35 -5.00 6.93 -4.21
CA LEU A 35 -5.98 5.84 -4.04
C LEU A 35 -5.90 5.16 -2.67
N THR A 36 -4.72 5.12 -2.03
CA THR A 36 -4.47 4.30 -0.84
C THR A 36 -4.28 5.09 0.45
N GLY A 37 -4.66 6.37 0.46
CA GLY A 37 -4.61 7.24 1.62
C GLY A 37 -5.97 7.38 2.34
N PRO A 38 -6.32 8.61 2.80
CA PRO A 38 -7.53 8.87 3.60
C PRO A 38 -8.85 8.47 2.93
N VAL A 39 -8.87 8.36 1.60
CA VAL A 39 -10.07 7.94 0.86
C VAL A 39 -10.53 6.54 1.26
N ILE A 40 -9.61 5.69 1.69
CA ILE A 40 -9.87 4.34 2.21
C ILE A 40 -9.50 4.20 3.69
N GLY A 41 -9.60 5.27 4.48
CA GLY A 41 -9.33 5.22 5.92
C GLY A 41 -7.90 4.82 6.28
N ARG A 42 -6.91 5.19 5.46
CA ARG A 42 -5.49 4.99 5.75
C ARG A 42 -4.78 6.32 5.99
N PRO A 43 -3.60 6.31 6.64
CA PRO A 43 -2.83 7.53 6.89
C PRO A 43 -2.61 8.39 5.64
N LYS A 44 -2.45 9.70 5.84
CA LYS A 44 -2.17 10.65 4.74
C LYS A 44 -0.92 10.33 3.93
N SER A 45 0.01 9.61 4.54
CA SER A 45 1.23 9.11 3.87
C SER A 45 0.95 7.98 2.87
N ALA A 46 -0.26 7.42 2.89
CA ALA A 46 -0.69 6.37 1.97
C ALA A 46 0.31 5.18 1.88
N THR A 47 0.63 4.68 0.70
CA THR A 47 1.49 3.49 0.51
C THR A 47 2.96 3.86 0.35
N PHE A 48 3.30 4.62 -0.68
CA PHE A 48 4.69 4.88 -1.03
C PHE A 48 5.35 5.90 -0.11
N ARG A 49 4.62 6.92 0.29
CA ARG A 49 5.14 7.88 1.26
C ARG A 49 5.35 7.23 2.63
N THR A 50 4.49 6.29 3.06
CA THR A 50 4.72 5.50 4.28
C THR A 50 5.98 4.65 4.15
N SER A 51 6.19 4.01 2.99
CA SER A 51 7.39 3.21 2.73
C SER A 51 8.68 4.04 2.85
N ASP A 52 8.67 5.29 2.38
CA ASP A 52 9.81 6.21 2.52
C ASP A 52 10.06 6.66 3.97
N VAL A 53 8.98 6.87 4.75
CA VAL A 53 9.08 7.25 6.17
C VAL A 53 9.63 6.12 7.02
N VAL A 54 9.11 4.89 6.82
CA VAL A 54 9.54 3.68 7.56
C VAL A 54 10.96 3.28 7.14
N GLY A 55 11.30 3.49 5.90
CA GLY A 55 12.55 3.09 5.27
C GLY A 55 12.44 1.78 4.51
N LEU A 56 12.85 1.81 3.25
CA LEU A 56 12.76 0.68 2.32
C LEU A 56 13.56 -0.55 2.76
N ASP A 57 14.69 -0.35 3.45
CA ASP A 57 15.46 -1.47 4.03
C ASP A 57 14.68 -2.23 5.11
N THR A 58 13.80 -1.54 5.85
CA THR A 58 12.90 -2.20 6.81
C THR A 58 11.86 -3.04 6.07
N LEU A 59 11.24 -2.49 5.02
CA LEU A 59 10.30 -3.22 4.18
C LEU A 59 10.96 -4.46 3.55
N VAL A 60 12.15 -4.30 2.97
CA VAL A 60 12.94 -5.38 2.36
C VAL A 60 13.22 -6.49 3.37
N LYS A 61 13.71 -6.13 4.57
CA LYS A 61 13.98 -7.11 5.63
C LYS A 61 12.72 -7.88 6.03
N VAL A 62 11.61 -7.20 6.23
CA VAL A 62 10.36 -7.85 6.68
C VAL A 62 9.83 -8.76 5.59
N ALA A 63 9.78 -8.30 4.33
CA ALA A 63 9.30 -9.10 3.21
C ALA A 63 10.15 -10.37 2.99
N ASN A 64 11.48 -10.24 3.02
CA ASN A 64 12.39 -11.37 2.89
C ASN A 64 12.24 -12.38 4.04
N ASN A 65 12.07 -11.90 5.28
CA ASN A 65 11.83 -12.78 6.42
C ASN A 65 10.49 -13.52 6.31
N LEU A 66 9.43 -12.84 5.85
CA LEU A 66 8.12 -13.47 5.61
C LEU A 66 8.22 -14.49 4.47
N TYR A 67 8.86 -14.16 3.37
CA TYR A 67 9.08 -15.08 2.26
C TYR A 67 9.82 -16.34 2.69
N ALA A 68 10.91 -16.19 3.45
CA ALA A 68 11.72 -17.33 3.91
C ALA A 68 11.00 -18.16 4.99
N GLY A 69 10.28 -17.49 5.89
CA GLY A 69 9.70 -18.13 7.07
C GLY A 69 8.30 -18.73 6.87
N LEU A 70 7.67 -18.52 5.71
CA LEU A 70 6.31 -18.95 5.42
C LEU A 70 6.27 -19.90 4.19
N PRO A 71 6.96 -21.07 4.21
CA PRO A 71 7.07 -21.93 3.05
C PRO A 71 5.73 -22.51 2.57
N ASN A 72 4.76 -22.64 3.47
CA ASN A 72 3.45 -23.24 3.20
C ASN A 72 2.33 -22.20 3.04
N ASP A 73 2.63 -20.90 3.06
CA ASP A 73 1.65 -19.84 2.82
C ASP A 73 1.31 -19.78 1.32
N GLU A 74 0.03 -19.96 0.97
CA GLU A 74 -0.43 -19.92 -0.43
C GLU A 74 -0.24 -18.55 -1.07
N GLY A 75 -0.20 -17.46 -0.27
CA GLY A 75 0.10 -16.10 -0.70
C GLY A 75 1.59 -15.74 -0.63
N ARG A 76 2.47 -16.70 -0.35
CA ARG A 76 3.91 -16.50 -0.13
C ARG A 76 4.60 -15.72 -1.26
N GLU A 77 4.24 -16.00 -2.49
CA GLU A 77 4.87 -15.37 -3.66
C GLU A 77 4.68 -13.85 -3.70
N MET A 78 3.64 -13.35 -3.03
CA MET A 78 3.43 -11.89 -2.88
C MET A 78 4.55 -11.22 -2.08
N PHE A 79 5.23 -11.95 -1.19
CA PHE A 79 6.36 -11.41 -0.42
C PHE A 79 7.66 -11.29 -1.22
N LYS A 80 7.72 -11.78 -2.46
CA LYS A 80 8.84 -11.52 -3.35
C LYS A 80 8.87 -10.04 -3.72
N LEU A 81 9.97 -9.40 -3.41
CA LEU A 81 10.13 -7.99 -3.68
C LEU A 81 10.16 -7.71 -5.19
N PRO A 82 9.41 -6.72 -5.67
CA PRO A 82 9.51 -6.26 -7.05
C PRO A 82 10.92 -5.74 -7.38
N ASP A 83 11.37 -5.90 -8.62
CA ASP A 83 12.68 -5.44 -9.08
C ASP A 83 12.92 -3.94 -8.80
N THR A 84 11.85 -3.13 -8.86
CA THR A 84 11.91 -1.71 -8.54
C THR A 84 12.32 -1.44 -7.10
N VAL A 85 11.82 -2.23 -6.13
CA VAL A 85 12.18 -2.12 -4.72
C VAL A 85 13.62 -2.59 -4.50
N ASN A 86 14.01 -3.72 -5.13
CA ASN A 86 15.39 -4.20 -5.09
C ASN A 86 16.38 -3.16 -5.66
N LYS A 87 16.01 -2.49 -6.76
CA LYS A 87 16.84 -1.45 -7.37
C LYS A 87 16.97 -0.20 -6.50
N LEU A 88 15.90 0.20 -5.80
CA LEU A 88 15.95 1.27 -4.80
C LEU A 88 16.92 0.93 -3.66
N GLU A 89 16.85 -0.29 -3.14
CA GLU A 89 17.76 -0.75 -2.08
C GLU A 89 19.21 -0.78 -2.54
N GLN A 90 19.49 -1.33 -3.72
CA GLN A 90 20.82 -1.37 -4.33
C GLN A 90 21.42 0.02 -4.50
N ASN A 91 20.62 1.00 -4.92
CA ASN A 91 21.02 2.39 -5.07
C ASN A 91 21.12 3.15 -3.73
N LYS A 92 20.77 2.51 -2.60
CA LYS A 92 20.69 3.14 -1.29
C LYS A 92 19.68 4.29 -1.23
N TRP A 93 18.64 4.23 -2.05
CA TRP A 93 17.51 5.15 -2.03
C TRP A 93 16.45 4.60 -1.06
N LEU A 94 16.70 4.81 0.24
CA LEU A 94 15.99 4.13 1.32
C LEU A 94 14.86 4.97 1.94
N GLY A 95 14.46 6.04 1.28
CA GLY A 95 13.43 6.96 1.75
C GLY A 95 14.01 8.17 2.50
N ASP A 96 13.26 8.69 3.46
CA ASP A 96 13.59 9.94 4.17
C ASP A 96 14.98 9.96 4.79
N LYS A 97 15.42 8.84 5.34
CA LYS A 97 16.72 8.74 6.00
C LYS A 97 17.93 8.90 5.06
N THR A 98 17.71 8.72 3.76
CA THR A 98 18.73 8.94 2.72
C THR A 98 18.41 10.11 1.81
N GLY A 99 17.31 10.83 2.09
CA GLY A 99 16.84 11.99 1.33
C GLY A 99 16.14 11.67 0.02
N GLN A 100 16.04 10.40 -0.34
CA GLN A 100 15.32 9.94 -1.55
C GLN A 100 14.91 8.48 -1.44
N GLY A 101 13.78 8.15 -2.08
CA GLY A 101 13.15 6.84 -2.16
C GLY A 101 12.15 6.85 -3.31
N PHE A 102 10.88 6.55 -3.06
CA PHE A 102 9.81 6.81 -4.04
C PHE A 102 9.59 8.30 -4.27
N TYR A 103 9.93 9.12 -3.26
CA TYR A 103 9.92 10.57 -3.34
C TYR A 103 11.31 11.13 -3.05
N LYS A 104 11.57 12.33 -3.60
CA LYS A 104 12.82 13.06 -3.40
C LYS A 104 12.52 14.53 -3.20
N LYS A 105 13.11 15.14 -2.14
CA LYS A 105 13.14 16.60 -2.00
C LYS A 105 14.21 17.18 -2.92
N SER A 106 13.83 18.18 -3.72
CA SER A 106 14.72 18.90 -4.63
C SER A 106 14.49 20.41 -4.47
N LYS A 107 15.33 21.19 -5.12
CA LYS A 107 15.11 22.65 -5.29
C LYS A 107 14.79 22.93 -6.75
N ASN A 108 13.72 23.67 -7.00
CA ASN A 108 13.37 24.13 -8.34
C ASN A 108 14.32 25.26 -8.80
N ALA A 109 14.17 25.74 -10.04
CA ALA A 109 14.97 26.82 -10.60
C ALA A 109 14.89 28.14 -9.82
N LYS A 110 13.86 28.33 -8.98
CA LYS A 110 13.67 29.50 -8.10
C LYS A 110 14.27 29.30 -6.71
N GLY A 111 14.90 28.15 -6.42
CA GLY A 111 15.43 27.81 -5.10
C GLY A 111 14.38 27.34 -4.08
N GLU A 112 13.12 27.17 -4.47
CA GLU A 112 12.05 26.70 -3.62
C GLU A 112 12.10 25.16 -3.50
N THR A 113 11.72 24.61 -2.34
CA THR A 113 11.67 23.16 -2.15
C THR A 113 10.50 22.57 -2.93
N GLU A 114 10.78 21.60 -3.78
CA GLU A 114 9.80 20.77 -4.46
C GLU A 114 9.96 19.29 -4.10
N ILE A 115 8.89 18.53 -4.25
CA ILE A 115 8.90 17.07 -4.07
C ILE A 115 8.73 16.45 -5.44
N LEU A 116 9.72 15.66 -5.84
CA LEU A 116 9.69 14.86 -7.05
C LEU A 116 9.24 13.44 -6.73
N THR A 117 8.60 12.81 -7.69
CA THR A 117 8.12 11.43 -7.62
C THR A 117 8.93 10.55 -8.57
N LEU A 118 9.32 9.37 -8.12
CA LEU A 118 10.03 8.40 -8.95
C LEU A 118 9.07 7.76 -9.97
N ASP A 119 9.39 7.88 -11.24
CA ASP A 119 8.77 7.06 -12.28
C ASP A 119 9.40 5.67 -12.26
N LEU A 120 8.59 4.64 -11.96
CA LEU A 120 9.10 3.26 -11.83
C LEU A 120 9.42 2.59 -13.16
N LYS A 121 9.03 3.18 -14.31
CA LYS A 121 9.35 2.67 -15.64
C LYS A 121 10.71 3.18 -16.12
N THR A 122 10.93 4.50 -16.03
CA THR A 122 12.18 5.14 -16.45
C THR A 122 13.25 5.13 -15.37
N PHE A 123 12.81 5.01 -14.10
CA PHE A 123 13.64 5.15 -12.91
C PHE A 123 14.25 6.56 -12.75
N GLU A 124 13.51 7.57 -13.21
CA GLU A 124 13.86 8.98 -13.13
C GLU A 124 12.88 9.74 -12.24
N TYR A 125 13.35 10.77 -11.55
CA TYR A 125 12.50 11.64 -10.74
C TYR A 125 11.82 12.70 -11.59
N GLN A 126 10.50 12.82 -11.44
CA GLN A 126 9.65 13.74 -12.18
C GLN A 126 8.84 14.62 -11.24
N PRO A 127 8.37 15.80 -11.67
CA PRO A 127 7.43 16.60 -10.93
C PRO A 127 6.17 15.80 -10.58
N LYS A 128 5.62 16.02 -9.40
CA LYS A 128 4.44 15.31 -8.91
C LYS A 128 3.26 15.43 -9.88
N ALA A 129 2.70 14.29 -10.28
CA ALA A 129 1.55 14.23 -11.16
C ALA A 129 0.23 14.52 -10.42
N LYS A 130 -0.71 15.18 -11.10
CA LYS A 130 -2.08 15.38 -10.57
C LYS A 130 -2.93 14.18 -10.94
N ALA A 131 -3.15 13.29 -9.98
CA ALA A 131 -4.04 12.15 -10.14
C ALA A 131 -5.52 12.57 -10.08
N LYS A 132 -6.32 12.13 -11.04
CA LYS A 132 -7.78 12.37 -11.10
C LYS A 132 -8.49 11.08 -11.50
N PHE A 133 -9.46 10.66 -10.69
CA PHE A 133 -10.30 9.50 -10.94
C PHE A 133 -11.77 9.87 -10.73
N ALA A 134 -12.63 9.52 -11.69
CA ALA A 134 -14.06 9.80 -11.59
C ALA A 134 -14.66 9.16 -10.33
N THR A 135 -14.27 7.92 -10.03
CA THR A 135 -14.70 7.21 -8.82
C THR A 135 -14.35 7.97 -7.53
N LEU A 136 -13.18 8.60 -7.43
CA LEU A 136 -12.83 9.40 -6.24
C LEU A 136 -13.65 10.67 -6.12
N GLU A 137 -14.01 11.30 -7.24
CA GLU A 137 -14.83 12.51 -7.22
C GLU A 137 -16.22 12.23 -6.61
N THR A 138 -16.81 11.07 -6.91
CA THR A 138 -18.13 10.67 -6.38
C THR A 138 -18.12 10.39 -4.87
N THR A 139 -16.95 10.14 -4.28
CA THR A 139 -16.83 9.83 -2.84
C THR A 139 -16.57 11.03 -1.95
N LYS A 140 -16.34 12.22 -2.53
CA LYS A 140 -15.94 13.43 -1.75
C LYS A 140 -16.95 13.88 -0.70
N THR A 141 -18.22 13.59 -0.90
CA THR A 141 -19.33 13.97 0.00
C THR A 141 -19.77 12.83 0.92
N ILE A 142 -19.07 11.69 0.88
CA ILE A 142 -19.42 10.51 1.66
C ILE A 142 -18.48 10.43 2.88
N ASP A 143 -18.97 10.81 4.05
CA ASP A 143 -18.17 10.79 5.27
C ASP A 143 -18.04 9.39 5.85
N ASN A 144 -19.11 8.58 5.81
CA ASN A 144 -19.08 7.22 6.32
C ASN A 144 -18.16 6.35 5.45
N LEU A 145 -17.15 5.73 6.07
CA LEU A 145 -16.12 4.99 5.35
C LEU A 145 -16.68 3.71 4.72
N LYS A 146 -17.58 2.99 5.37
CA LYS A 146 -18.22 1.76 4.82
C LYS A 146 -19.06 2.09 3.57
N ASP A 147 -19.83 3.17 3.60
CA ASP A 147 -20.59 3.60 2.42
C ASP A 147 -19.67 4.08 1.29
N ARG A 148 -18.54 4.69 1.64
CA ARG A 148 -17.52 5.08 0.66
C ARG A 148 -16.94 3.86 -0.04
N TYR A 149 -16.64 2.77 0.67
CA TYR A 149 -16.14 1.53 0.07
C TYR A 149 -17.09 0.96 -0.98
N LYS A 150 -18.40 0.96 -0.71
CA LYS A 150 -19.42 0.50 -1.70
C LYS A 150 -19.30 1.27 -3.01
N VAL A 151 -19.15 2.59 -2.93
CA VAL A 151 -19.02 3.45 -4.11
C VAL A 151 -17.68 3.25 -4.81
N LEU A 152 -16.58 3.11 -4.06
CA LEU A 152 -15.26 2.84 -4.61
C LEU A 152 -15.22 1.51 -5.39
N LEU A 153 -15.79 0.45 -4.82
CA LEU A 153 -15.84 -0.88 -5.44
C LEU A 153 -16.81 -0.95 -6.63
N ALA A 154 -17.85 -0.10 -6.65
CA ALA A 154 -18.77 0.02 -7.79
C ALA A 154 -18.20 0.87 -8.95
N GLY A 155 -17.06 1.52 -8.74
CA GLY A 155 -16.40 2.37 -9.74
C GLY A 155 -16.12 1.65 -11.05
N LYS A 156 -16.29 2.37 -12.17
CA LYS A 156 -16.16 1.84 -13.54
C LYS A 156 -14.88 2.31 -14.24
N ASP A 157 -14.02 3.04 -13.53
CA ASP A 157 -12.71 3.49 -14.00
C ASP A 157 -11.57 2.63 -13.43
N LYS A 158 -10.33 2.95 -13.80
CA LYS A 158 -9.13 2.27 -13.29
C LYS A 158 -9.07 2.21 -11.76
N ALA A 159 -9.62 3.22 -11.06
CA ALA A 159 -9.65 3.22 -9.61
C ALA A 159 -10.58 2.14 -9.05
N GLY A 160 -11.78 2.00 -9.62
CA GLY A 160 -12.70 0.94 -9.24
C GLY A 160 -12.13 -0.46 -9.49
N ASP A 161 -11.49 -0.66 -10.64
CA ASP A 161 -10.82 -1.93 -10.96
C ASP A 161 -9.69 -2.23 -9.98
N PHE A 162 -8.86 -1.24 -9.67
CA PHE A 162 -7.79 -1.32 -8.67
C PHE A 162 -8.32 -1.70 -7.29
N TYR A 163 -9.40 -1.05 -6.81
CA TYR A 163 -9.97 -1.35 -5.50
C TYR A 163 -10.54 -2.76 -5.42
N ARG A 164 -11.25 -3.23 -6.43
CA ARG A 164 -11.75 -4.61 -6.48
C ARG A 164 -10.61 -5.62 -6.41
N ASP A 165 -9.58 -5.44 -7.22
CA ASP A 165 -8.41 -6.33 -7.25
C ASP A 165 -7.69 -6.36 -5.90
N MET A 166 -7.41 -5.18 -5.35
CA MET A 166 -6.69 -5.04 -4.09
C MET A 166 -7.47 -5.60 -2.90
N PHE A 167 -8.76 -5.22 -2.76
CA PHE A 167 -9.55 -5.61 -1.59
C PHE A 167 -9.98 -7.07 -1.64
N PHE A 168 -10.42 -7.59 -2.78
CA PHE A 168 -10.87 -8.98 -2.85
C PHE A 168 -9.72 -9.97 -2.62
N ASP A 169 -8.54 -9.66 -3.13
CA ASP A 169 -7.36 -10.48 -2.84
C ASP A 169 -6.93 -10.34 -1.37
N LEU A 170 -7.04 -9.15 -0.77
CA LEU A 170 -6.77 -8.96 0.65
C LEU A 170 -7.76 -9.75 1.52
N PHE A 171 -9.06 -9.69 1.23
CA PHE A 171 -10.08 -10.44 1.96
C PHE A 171 -9.84 -11.95 1.87
N LYS A 172 -9.54 -12.46 0.67
CA LYS A 172 -9.16 -13.85 0.45
C LYS A 172 -7.93 -14.22 1.27
N TYR A 173 -6.88 -13.40 1.25
CA TYR A 173 -5.67 -13.66 1.99
C TYR A 173 -5.91 -13.73 3.49
N VAL A 174 -6.60 -12.73 4.08
CA VAL A 174 -6.85 -12.71 5.53
C VAL A 174 -7.78 -13.83 5.99
N SER A 175 -8.78 -14.21 5.19
CA SER A 175 -9.68 -15.32 5.53
C SER A 175 -8.93 -16.66 5.67
N ASN A 176 -7.93 -16.89 4.83
CA ASN A 176 -7.08 -18.08 4.89
C ASN A 176 -6.10 -18.05 6.08
N ARG A 177 -5.99 -16.94 6.79
CA ARG A 177 -5.16 -16.80 8.01
C ARG A 177 -5.89 -17.25 9.27
N ILE A 178 -7.17 -17.55 9.19
CA ILE A 178 -7.95 -18.10 10.29
C ILE A 178 -7.97 -19.66 10.15
N PRO A 179 -7.63 -20.43 11.19
CA PRO A 179 -7.17 -20.02 12.53
C PRO A 179 -5.62 -19.91 12.64
N GLU A 180 -4.89 -19.91 11.53
CA GLU A 180 -3.41 -20.00 11.52
C GLU A 180 -2.71 -18.93 12.37
N ILE A 181 -3.13 -17.67 12.25
CA ILE A 181 -2.50 -16.55 12.98
C ILE A 181 -3.39 -15.97 14.07
N SER A 182 -4.69 -16.28 14.03
CA SER A 182 -5.68 -15.89 15.05
C SER A 182 -6.93 -16.73 14.89
N ASP A 183 -7.58 -17.06 16.00
CA ASP A 183 -8.89 -17.72 16.01
C ASP A 183 -10.05 -16.71 15.87
N GLU A 184 -9.76 -15.40 16.04
CA GLU A 184 -10.74 -14.34 16.09
C GLU A 184 -10.44 -13.27 15.03
N LEU A 185 -11.46 -12.93 14.21
CA LEU A 185 -11.34 -12.00 13.09
C LEU A 185 -10.88 -10.60 13.53
N PHE A 186 -11.49 -10.09 14.61
CA PHE A 186 -11.23 -8.73 15.11
C PHE A 186 -9.77 -8.52 15.53
N ARG A 187 -9.05 -9.57 15.93
CA ARG A 187 -7.62 -9.43 16.28
C ARG A 187 -6.76 -9.10 15.08
N ILE A 188 -7.16 -9.53 13.88
CA ILE A 188 -6.48 -9.15 12.64
C ILE A 188 -6.75 -7.68 12.34
N ASP A 189 -8.00 -7.24 12.52
CA ASP A 189 -8.38 -5.84 12.34
C ASP A 189 -7.64 -4.93 13.33
N ASP A 190 -7.65 -5.25 14.62
CA ASP A 190 -6.91 -4.52 15.66
C ASP A 190 -5.40 -4.44 15.37
N ALA A 191 -4.81 -5.53 14.87
CA ALA A 191 -3.39 -5.59 14.59
C ALA A 191 -2.99 -4.66 13.43
N VAL A 192 -3.79 -4.53 12.38
CA VAL A 192 -3.50 -3.62 11.28
C VAL A 192 -3.89 -2.19 11.63
N SER A 193 -4.94 -1.97 12.40
CA SER A 193 -5.29 -0.65 12.92
C SER A 193 -4.18 -0.10 13.82
N GLY A 194 -3.71 -0.89 14.79
CA GLY A 194 -2.63 -0.49 15.68
C GLY A 194 -1.26 -0.41 15.02
N GLY A 195 -0.97 -1.29 14.04
CA GLY A 195 0.35 -1.39 13.40
C GLY A 195 0.52 -0.50 12.17
N PHE A 196 -0.54 -0.23 11.42
CA PHE A 196 -0.50 0.50 10.17
C PHE A 196 -1.41 1.75 10.16
N GLY A 197 -2.13 2.00 11.25
CA GLY A 197 -3.02 3.15 11.37
C GLY A 197 -4.20 3.12 10.41
N TRP A 198 -4.75 1.94 10.10
CA TRP A 198 -5.95 1.84 9.30
C TRP A 198 -7.18 2.11 10.18
N ASP A 199 -8.10 2.93 9.68
CA ASP A 199 -9.36 3.24 10.39
C ASP A 199 -10.29 2.02 10.50
N LEU A 200 -10.25 1.13 9.51
CA LEU A 200 -10.93 -0.16 9.49
C LEU A 200 -9.94 -1.25 9.08
N GLY A 201 -9.97 -2.37 9.79
CA GLY A 201 -9.25 -3.57 9.40
C GLY A 201 -9.90 -4.28 8.20
N PRO A 202 -9.27 -5.35 7.70
CA PRO A 202 -9.75 -6.02 6.50
C PRO A 202 -11.15 -6.67 6.66
N PHE A 203 -11.47 -7.25 7.80
CA PHE A 203 -12.80 -7.85 8.04
C PHE A 203 -13.86 -6.77 8.27
N GLU A 204 -13.56 -5.71 9.02
CA GLU A 204 -14.45 -4.55 9.16
C GLU A 204 -14.73 -3.88 7.81
N THR A 205 -13.72 -3.82 6.92
CA THR A 205 -13.87 -3.33 5.55
C THR A 205 -14.76 -4.28 4.73
N TRP A 206 -14.57 -5.60 4.88
CA TRP A 206 -15.39 -6.60 4.19
C TRP A 206 -16.86 -6.52 4.59
N ASP A 207 -17.15 -6.31 5.86
CA ASP A 207 -18.54 -6.08 6.36
C ASP A 207 -19.18 -4.82 5.75
N GLY A 208 -18.39 -3.90 5.24
CA GLY A 208 -18.85 -2.64 4.66
C GLY A 208 -19.21 -2.71 3.17
N VAL A 209 -18.95 -3.83 2.46
CA VAL A 209 -19.04 -3.93 1.00
C VAL A 209 -20.01 -5.01 0.52
#